data_7d649458693b3ad74d8592d34c10531c
#
_entry.id   7d649458693b3ad74d8592d34c10531c
#
_cell.length_a   1.000
_cell.length_b   1.000
_cell.length_c   1.000
_cell.angle_alpha   90.00
_cell.angle_beta   90.00
_cell.angle_gamma   90.00
#
_symmetry.space_group_name_H-M   'P 1'
#
loop_
_entity.id
_entity.type
_entity.pdbx_description
1 polymer ?
#
loop_
_entity_poly.entity_id
_entity_poly.type
_entity_poly.pdbx_seq_one_letter_code
_entity_poly.pdbx_strand_id
1 'polypeptide(L)'
;MRPFTRGADLHGYNVKVPPAGMDKNVREENPFFGIAPFSLTIAMTELLALGMTLEEIVATVTSHPAMMVNLENEIGALKVGRTADVSVLEVLNGKFKLSDNSGVEVVSDKLIRPVFCLREGVRYDSDSPLIPDAIAA
;
A
#
# COMPACT_ATOMS: atom_id res chain seq x y z
N MET A 1 7.73 5.09 22.58
CA MET A 1 6.61 4.48 21.81
C MET A 1 7.05 3.07 21.38
N ARG A 2 6.21 2.05 21.53
CA ARG A 2 6.61 0.71 21.03
C ARG A 2 6.56 0.72 19.51
N PRO A 3 7.55 0.13 18.79
CA PRO A 3 7.50 0.05 17.35
C PRO A 3 6.28 -0.79 16.91
N PHE A 4 5.59 -0.36 15.88
CA PHE A 4 4.53 -1.14 15.24
C PHE A 4 4.80 -1.19 13.74
N THR A 5 4.22 -2.18 13.06
CA THR A 5 4.38 -2.39 11.63
C THR A 5 3.00 -2.36 10.95
N ARG A 6 3.01 -2.17 9.64
CA ARG A 6 1.83 -2.26 8.79
C ARG A 6 2.04 -3.34 7.73
N GLY A 7 1.11 -4.28 7.66
CA GLY A 7 0.97 -5.22 6.55
C GLY A 7 -0.24 -4.87 5.71
N ALA A 8 -0.17 -5.10 4.40
CA ALA A 8 -1.31 -4.90 3.50
C ALA A 8 -2.32 -6.04 3.54
N ASP A 9 -1.92 -7.17 4.13
CA ASP A 9 -2.74 -8.38 4.33
C ASP A 9 -3.48 -8.83 3.06
N LEU A 10 -2.75 -8.88 1.96
CA LEU A 10 -3.27 -9.25 0.64
C LEU A 10 -3.53 -10.77 0.57
N HIS A 11 -4.66 -11.20 1.08
CA HIS A 11 -5.13 -12.58 0.98
C HIS A 11 -6.64 -12.61 0.71
N GLY A 12 -7.23 -13.81 0.60
CA GLY A 12 -8.60 -14.03 0.17
C GLY A 12 -9.72 -13.34 0.98
N TYR A 13 -9.40 -12.68 2.10
CA TYR A 13 -10.35 -11.89 2.87
C TYR A 13 -10.52 -10.44 2.37
N ASN A 14 -9.62 -9.97 1.50
CA ASN A 14 -9.73 -8.65 0.86
C ASN A 14 -10.71 -8.67 -0.33
N VAL A 15 -11.88 -9.22 -0.12
CA VAL A 15 -12.93 -9.35 -1.14
C VAL A 15 -13.99 -8.29 -0.90
N LYS A 16 -14.26 -7.45 -1.90
CA LYS A 16 -15.44 -6.57 -1.83
C LYS A 16 -16.68 -7.42 -1.67
N VAL A 17 -17.48 -7.12 -0.65
CA VAL A 17 -18.81 -7.74 -0.51
C VAL A 17 -19.63 -7.31 -1.73
N PRO A 18 -20.12 -8.25 -2.56
CA PRO A 18 -20.95 -7.90 -3.70
C PRO A 18 -22.20 -7.15 -3.21
N PRO A 19 -22.72 -6.17 -3.97
CA PRO A 19 -24.01 -5.56 -3.67
C PRO A 19 -25.08 -6.64 -3.46
N ALA A 20 -26.00 -6.42 -2.52
CA ALA A 20 -27.09 -7.34 -2.27
C ALA A 20 -27.87 -7.57 -3.59
N GLY A 21 -28.03 -8.86 -3.98
CA GLY A 21 -28.71 -9.25 -5.22
C GLY A 21 -27.80 -9.57 -6.42
N MET A 22 -26.49 -9.50 -6.28
CA MET A 22 -25.59 -9.93 -7.35
C MET A 22 -25.57 -11.46 -7.49
N ASP A 23 -25.68 -11.96 -8.72
CA ASP A 23 -25.69 -13.38 -9.04
C ASP A 23 -24.37 -14.05 -8.60
N LYS A 24 -24.48 -15.18 -7.91
CA LYS A 24 -23.33 -15.99 -7.46
C LYS A 24 -22.47 -16.49 -8.63
N ASN A 25 -23.06 -16.66 -9.80
CA ASN A 25 -22.37 -17.16 -11.00
C ASN A 25 -21.30 -16.19 -11.50
N VAL A 26 -21.51 -14.88 -11.38
CA VAL A 26 -20.51 -13.85 -11.77
C VAL A 26 -19.20 -13.99 -10.96
N ARG A 27 -19.30 -14.50 -9.72
CA ARG A 27 -18.14 -14.74 -8.85
C ARG A 27 -17.36 -15.99 -9.27
N GLU A 28 -18.04 -17.02 -9.78
CA GLU A 28 -17.41 -18.27 -10.20
C GLU A 28 -16.68 -18.13 -11.55
N GLU A 29 -17.18 -17.27 -12.43
CA GLU A 29 -16.58 -17.00 -13.76
C GLU A 29 -15.33 -16.12 -13.68
N ASN A 30 -15.18 -15.29 -12.65
CA ASN A 30 -14.01 -14.43 -12.45
C ASN A 30 -13.47 -14.57 -11.02
N PRO A 31 -12.41 -15.37 -10.81
CA PRO A 31 -11.83 -15.60 -9.49
C PRO A 31 -11.30 -14.32 -8.81
N PHE A 32 -11.08 -13.26 -9.58
CA PHE A 32 -10.65 -11.94 -9.07
C PHE A 32 -11.82 -10.97 -8.86
N PHE A 33 -13.05 -11.40 -9.12
CA PHE A 33 -14.23 -10.56 -8.93
C PHE A 33 -14.39 -10.17 -7.46
N GLY A 34 -14.53 -8.89 -7.21
CA GLY A 34 -14.70 -8.34 -5.86
C GLY A 34 -13.41 -8.24 -5.03
N ILE A 35 -12.25 -8.63 -5.55
CA ILE A 35 -10.98 -8.36 -4.88
C ILE A 35 -10.74 -6.86 -4.93
N ALA A 36 -10.69 -6.22 -3.76
CA ALA A 36 -10.30 -4.83 -3.70
C ALA A 36 -8.84 -4.70 -4.12
N PRO A 37 -8.49 -3.79 -5.05
CA PRO A 37 -7.11 -3.49 -5.36
C PRO A 37 -6.48 -2.83 -4.14
N PHE A 38 -5.74 -3.64 -3.37
CA PHE A 38 -5.10 -3.19 -2.14
C PHE A 38 -3.60 -3.37 -2.27
N SER A 39 -2.84 -2.35 -2.00
CA SER A 39 -1.38 -2.38 -2.03
C SER A 39 -0.82 -1.77 -0.75
N LEU A 40 0.46 -2.04 -0.47
CA LEU A 40 1.13 -1.44 0.69
C LEU A 40 1.11 0.10 0.61
N THR A 41 1.24 0.68 -0.57
CA THR A 41 1.20 2.14 -0.76
C THR A 41 -0.20 2.73 -0.55
N ILE A 42 -1.27 1.98 -0.85
CA ILE A 42 -2.64 2.37 -0.48
C ILE A 42 -2.79 2.35 1.05
N ALA A 43 -2.34 1.29 1.72
CA ALA A 43 -2.36 1.25 3.19
C ALA A 43 -1.56 2.39 3.84
N MET A 44 -0.41 2.76 3.26
CA MET A 44 0.36 3.93 3.68
C MET A 44 -0.43 5.23 3.46
N THR A 45 -1.15 5.36 2.34
CA THR A 45 -2.01 6.51 2.04
C THR A 45 -3.17 6.63 3.03
N GLU A 46 -3.79 5.53 3.43
CA GLU A 46 -4.81 5.51 4.48
C GLU A 46 -4.29 6.05 5.80
N LEU A 47 -3.08 5.63 6.23
CA LEU A 47 -2.45 6.15 7.44
C LEU A 47 -2.16 7.65 7.33
N LEU A 48 -1.76 8.14 6.14
CA LEU A 48 -1.57 9.56 5.88
C LEU A 48 -2.89 10.34 5.99
N ALA A 49 -3.98 9.80 5.45
CA ALA A 49 -5.32 10.37 5.56
C ALA A 49 -5.83 10.40 7.01
N LEU A 50 -5.37 9.46 7.85
CA LEU A 50 -5.66 9.43 9.29
C LEU A 50 -4.77 10.38 10.12
N GLY A 51 -3.86 11.12 9.49
CA GLY A 51 -3.05 12.16 10.13
C GLY A 51 -1.67 11.71 10.62
N MET A 52 -1.20 10.52 10.27
CA MET A 52 0.19 10.13 10.52
C MET A 52 1.14 10.93 9.63
N THR A 53 2.33 11.24 10.13
CA THR A 53 3.38 11.86 9.32
C THR A 53 4.01 10.85 8.36
N LEU A 54 4.60 11.35 7.27
CA LEU A 54 5.25 10.48 6.28
C LEU A 54 6.40 9.68 6.89
N GLU A 55 7.17 10.29 7.79
CA GLU A 55 8.28 9.64 8.51
C GLU A 55 7.78 8.48 9.37
N GLU A 56 6.70 8.69 10.13
CA GLU A 56 6.09 7.63 10.93
C GLU A 56 5.61 6.48 10.05
N ILE A 57 4.94 6.80 8.93
CA ILE A 57 4.44 5.79 7.99
C ILE A 57 5.59 4.99 7.39
N VAL A 58 6.65 5.66 6.90
CA VAL A 58 7.83 4.99 6.33
C VAL A 58 8.47 4.06 7.37
N ALA A 59 8.60 4.50 8.62
CA ALA A 59 9.14 3.66 9.68
C ALA A 59 8.34 2.37 9.90
N THR A 60 7.00 2.41 9.77
CA THR A 60 6.13 1.23 9.95
C THR A 60 6.34 0.14 8.90
N VAL A 61 6.85 0.50 7.72
CA VAL A 61 7.06 -0.42 6.59
C VAL A 61 8.53 -0.70 6.29
N THR A 62 9.44 -0.11 7.06
CA THR A 62 10.91 -0.28 6.88
C THR A 62 11.63 -0.66 8.16
N SER A 63 11.98 0.32 9.00
CA SER A 63 12.82 0.09 10.19
C SER A 63 12.11 -0.72 11.28
N HIS A 64 10.81 -0.51 11.50
CA HIS A 64 10.08 -1.27 12.51
C HIS A 64 9.98 -2.76 12.18
N PRO A 65 9.57 -3.19 10.96
CA PRO A 65 9.60 -4.61 10.61
C PRO A 65 11.02 -5.19 10.65
N ALA A 66 12.06 -4.45 10.23
CA ALA A 66 13.44 -4.91 10.33
C ALA A 66 13.83 -5.24 11.79
N MET A 67 13.49 -4.35 12.74
CA MET A 67 13.72 -4.59 14.18
C MET A 67 12.91 -5.79 14.71
N MET A 68 11.67 -5.98 14.25
CA MET A 68 10.83 -7.08 14.72
C MET A 68 11.37 -8.46 14.31
N VAL A 69 12.09 -8.53 13.19
CA VAL A 69 12.73 -9.78 12.71
C VAL A 69 14.23 -9.84 13.02
N ASN A 70 14.76 -8.89 13.81
CA ASN A 70 16.18 -8.76 14.20
C ASN A 70 17.14 -8.60 12.99
N LEU A 71 16.70 -7.91 11.95
CA LEU A 71 17.48 -7.61 10.74
C LEU A 71 17.78 -6.13 10.55
N GLU A 72 17.63 -5.29 11.58
CA GLU A 72 17.84 -3.83 11.52
C GLU A 72 19.27 -3.42 11.15
N ASN A 73 20.22 -4.33 11.29
CA ASN A 73 21.60 -4.12 10.86
C ASN A 73 21.83 -4.39 9.36
N GLU A 74 20.89 -5.05 8.69
CA GLU A 74 20.98 -5.47 7.29
C GLU A 74 20.01 -4.69 6.38
N ILE A 75 18.75 -4.53 6.83
CA ILE A 75 17.67 -3.94 6.06
C ILE A 75 16.97 -2.81 6.82
N GLY A 76 15.96 -2.19 6.20
CA GLY A 76 15.08 -1.19 6.82
C GLY A 76 15.65 0.22 6.93
N ALA A 77 16.86 0.49 6.41
CA ALA A 77 17.45 1.82 6.36
C ALA A 77 18.46 1.96 5.21
N LEU A 78 18.53 3.14 4.64
CA LEU A 78 19.55 3.49 3.63
C LEU A 78 20.87 3.78 4.33
N LYS A 79 21.86 2.90 4.16
CA LYS A 79 23.24 3.06 4.69
C LYS A 79 24.24 2.58 3.66
N VAL A 80 25.38 3.27 3.60
CA VAL A 80 26.51 2.83 2.76
C VAL A 80 26.95 1.41 3.18
N GLY A 81 27.17 0.55 2.20
CA GLY A 81 27.57 -0.86 2.40
C GLY A 81 26.42 -1.85 2.58
N ARG A 82 25.17 -1.39 2.58
CA ARG A 82 23.99 -2.27 2.56
C ARG A 82 23.57 -2.61 1.12
N THR A 83 22.85 -3.72 0.99
CA THR A 83 22.21 -4.09 -0.28
C THR A 83 21.31 -2.96 -0.78
N ALA A 84 21.41 -2.67 -2.07
CA ALA A 84 20.62 -1.60 -2.71
C ALA A 84 19.17 -2.06 -2.99
N ASP A 85 18.41 -2.29 -1.91
CA ASP A 85 16.98 -2.53 -1.92
C ASP A 85 16.29 -1.21 -1.54
N VAL A 86 15.80 -0.45 -2.53
CA VAL A 86 15.29 0.92 -2.36
C VAL A 86 13.95 1.05 -3.06
N SER A 87 12.94 1.54 -2.37
CA SER A 87 11.68 1.96 -2.99
C SER A 87 11.66 3.48 -3.15
N VAL A 88 11.37 3.94 -4.36
CA VAL A 88 11.18 5.37 -4.66
C VAL A 88 9.68 5.61 -4.80
N LEU A 89 9.18 6.49 -3.96
CA LEU A 89 7.77 6.86 -3.87
C LEU A 89 7.60 8.35 -4.15
N GLU A 90 6.43 8.74 -4.62
CA GLU A 90 6.03 10.14 -4.69
C GLU A 90 4.73 10.36 -3.92
N VAL A 91 4.54 11.57 -3.44
CA VAL A 91 3.29 12.01 -2.81
C VAL A 91 2.59 12.96 -3.78
N LEU A 92 1.49 12.48 -4.36
CA LEU A 92 0.64 13.28 -5.22
C LEU A 92 -0.37 14.08 -4.39
N ASN A 93 -0.62 15.32 -4.79
CA ASN A 93 -1.73 16.13 -4.25
C ASN A 93 -2.92 16.04 -5.20
N GLY A 94 -4.11 15.87 -4.66
CA GLY A 94 -5.34 15.72 -5.45
C GLY A 94 -6.48 15.27 -4.58
N LYS A 95 -7.51 14.69 -5.20
CA LYS A 95 -8.59 14.00 -4.49
C LYS A 95 -8.58 12.54 -4.91
N PHE A 96 -8.35 11.67 -3.97
CA PHE A 96 -8.23 10.24 -4.21
C PHE A 96 -9.22 9.48 -3.35
N LYS A 97 -10.04 8.65 -4.00
CA LYS A 97 -11.02 7.82 -3.32
C LYS A 97 -10.34 6.57 -2.78
N LEU A 98 -10.38 6.41 -1.48
CA LEU A 98 -9.92 5.23 -0.76
C LEU A 98 -11.14 4.46 -0.26
N SER A 99 -11.07 3.14 -0.25
CA SER A 99 -12.15 2.30 0.27
C SER A 99 -11.59 1.14 1.06
N ASP A 100 -12.20 0.85 2.20
CA ASP A 100 -11.88 -0.35 2.97
C ASP A 100 -12.63 -1.59 2.43
N ASN A 101 -12.37 -2.74 3.05
CA ASN A 101 -13.01 -4.01 2.68
C ASN A 101 -14.52 -4.07 2.99
N SER A 102 -15.03 -3.19 3.84
CA SER A 102 -16.47 -3.08 4.17
C SER A 102 -17.21 -2.13 3.23
N GLY A 103 -16.50 -1.45 2.34
CA GLY A 103 -17.05 -0.50 1.38
C GLY A 103 -17.21 0.92 1.94
N VAL A 104 -16.63 1.20 3.11
CA VAL A 104 -16.55 2.59 3.60
C VAL A 104 -15.54 3.35 2.75
N GLU A 105 -15.95 4.53 2.29
CA GLU A 105 -15.17 5.37 1.39
C GLU A 105 -14.71 6.64 2.10
N VAL A 106 -13.45 7.00 1.86
CA VAL A 106 -12.83 8.24 2.33
C VAL A 106 -12.15 8.92 1.16
N VAL A 107 -12.22 10.24 1.09
CA VAL A 107 -11.47 11.02 0.11
C VAL A 107 -10.22 11.57 0.78
N SER A 108 -9.05 11.15 0.29
CA SER A 108 -7.76 11.69 0.69
C SER A 108 -7.36 12.84 -0.23
N ASP A 109 -6.71 13.86 0.31
CA ASP A 109 -6.10 14.97 -0.45
C ASP A 109 -4.70 14.61 -0.99
N LYS A 110 -4.19 13.43 -0.64
CA LYS A 110 -2.88 12.92 -1.03
C LYS A 110 -2.94 11.45 -1.39
N LEU A 111 -1.99 11.04 -2.23
CA LEU A 111 -1.75 9.63 -2.58
C LEU A 111 -0.25 9.34 -2.55
N ILE A 112 0.14 8.28 -1.86
CA ILE A 112 1.50 7.73 -1.96
C ILE A 112 1.54 6.76 -3.14
N ARG A 113 2.31 7.10 -4.17
CA ARG A 113 2.45 6.31 -5.40
C ARG A 113 3.86 5.74 -5.54
N PRO A 114 4.02 4.46 -5.88
CA PRO A 114 5.33 3.92 -6.25
C PRO A 114 5.77 4.47 -7.60
N VAL A 115 7.05 4.82 -7.72
CA VAL A 115 7.67 5.26 -8.98
C VAL A 115 8.52 4.14 -9.57
N PHE A 116 9.47 3.64 -8.79
CA PHE A 116 10.25 2.44 -9.09
C PHE A 116 10.83 1.85 -7.83
N CYS A 117 11.35 0.63 -7.93
CA CYS A 117 12.18 0.06 -6.86
C CYS A 117 13.50 -0.45 -7.43
N LEU A 118 14.50 -0.50 -6.55
CA LEU A 118 15.74 -1.24 -6.76
C LEU A 118 15.68 -2.51 -5.92
N ARG A 119 16.02 -3.62 -6.53
CA ARG A 119 16.26 -4.89 -5.85
C ARG A 119 17.68 -5.34 -6.17
N GLU A 120 18.52 -5.40 -5.16
CA GLU A 120 19.97 -5.69 -5.33
C GLU A 120 20.62 -4.78 -6.40
N GLY A 121 20.18 -3.51 -6.46
CA GLY A 121 20.66 -2.54 -7.44
C GLY A 121 19.99 -2.62 -8.82
N VAL A 122 19.17 -3.61 -9.12
CA VAL A 122 18.42 -3.71 -10.37
C VAL A 122 17.12 -2.93 -10.26
N ARG A 123 16.82 -2.09 -11.26
CA ARG A 123 15.63 -1.23 -11.29
C ARG A 123 14.42 -1.97 -11.88
N TYR A 124 13.28 -1.77 -11.22
CA TYR A 124 11.96 -2.18 -11.65
C TYR A 124 11.02 -0.98 -11.59
N ASP A 125 10.45 -0.60 -12.72
CA ASP A 125 9.50 0.51 -12.80
C ASP A 125 8.10 0.07 -12.34
N SER A 126 7.33 1.02 -11.81
CA SER A 126 5.96 0.77 -11.36
C SER A 126 4.97 1.24 -12.44
N ASP A 127 4.26 0.28 -13.03
CA ASP A 127 3.25 0.47 -14.07
C ASP A 127 1.90 -0.18 -13.70
N SER A 128 1.67 -0.40 -12.42
CA SER A 128 0.48 -1.12 -11.94
C SER A 128 -0.82 -0.36 -12.23
N PRO A 129 -1.81 -1.00 -12.86
CA PRO A 129 -3.14 -0.42 -13.06
C PRO A 129 -3.97 -0.34 -11.76
N LEU A 130 -3.42 -0.81 -10.63
CA LEU A 130 -4.06 -0.75 -9.32
C LEU A 130 -3.87 0.61 -8.61
N ILE A 131 -3.05 1.50 -9.17
CA ILE A 131 -2.86 2.85 -8.62
C ILE A 131 -4.08 3.68 -8.99
N PRO A 132 -4.82 4.25 -8.01
CA PRO A 132 -6.02 5.01 -8.31
C PRO A 132 -5.70 6.34 -8.99
N ASP A 133 -6.50 6.71 -9.97
CA ASP A 133 -6.48 8.04 -10.57
C ASP A 133 -7.12 9.08 -9.64
N ALA A 134 -6.72 10.34 -9.79
CA ALA A 134 -7.38 11.44 -9.11
C ALA A 134 -8.83 11.58 -9.61
N ILE A 135 -9.77 11.74 -8.69
CA ILE A 135 -11.13 12.10 -9.06
C ILE A 135 -11.22 13.58 -9.44
N ALA A 136 -12.04 13.89 -10.44
CA ALA A 136 -12.29 15.27 -10.83
C ALA A 136 -12.86 16.08 -9.64
N ALA A 137 -12.45 17.35 -9.57
CA ALA A 137 -12.91 18.27 -8.54
C ALA A 137 -14.38 18.66 -8.73
#